data_e00f3dc4f5d1e4a5f923e229e6d25d47
#
_entry.id   e00f3dc4f5d1e4a5f923e229e6d25d47
#
_cell.length_a   1.000
_cell.length_b   1.000
_cell.length_c   1.000
_cell.angle_alpha   90.00
_cell.angle_beta   90.00
_cell.angle_gamma   90.00
#
_symmetry.space_group_name_H-M   'P 1'
#
loop_
_entity.id
_entity.type
_entity.pdbx_description
1 polymer ?
#
loop_
_entity_poly.entity_id
_entity_poly.type
_entity_poly.pdbx_seq_one_letter_code
_entity_poly.pdbx_strand_id
1 'polypeptide(L)'
;MGLGLKPVSVVFIFLLFTWFCSYGQEEVREDLTRLNFKDGGRVVENVIQLNIPEMDYRLLHYTTGEKTSVDARRIIINGDTVKVSKIRTRGQSSLMFWRKSLNCKLKSKVEFRHSERTESLKHFYLLSLSMDKYYCRNSIAFCLMEELGMFQLFHAYGELRINGSSEGIYMIMERPEDWALKEKDSPLVLRRGYKHRVEKYKAAGKTDREEARVYLKNYKQIYRVLKEYEGEALYTALGQYMDVDFYMKWLALNFLVHNGDYADEVFFYVDREIRKFRIIPWDYDDIFANTPHEGIKQRDKALGDKLLFSSEDLLDIKIASDPYLYSLYLDRFREVLETLTLVRIKHIIENTYAELLPYYSDPEIIVNARYDNFNDASLGTLEFYLSRIYILLYASRDGYLNTLEKHPGL
;
A
#
# COMPACT_ATOMS: atom_id res chain seq x y z
N MET A 1 -17.94 -24.50 65.42
CA MET A 1 -16.88 -25.29 64.75
C MET A 1 -16.44 -24.52 63.52
N GLY A 2 -15.38 -23.75 63.59
CA GLY A 2 -14.80 -22.99 62.48
C GLY A 2 -13.63 -23.77 61.90
N LEU A 3 -13.74 -24.11 60.63
CA LEU A 3 -12.63 -24.70 59.87
C LEU A 3 -11.76 -23.57 59.32
N GLY A 4 -10.63 -23.31 59.99
CA GLY A 4 -9.60 -22.41 59.49
C GLY A 4 -8.87 -23.02 58.30
N LEU A 5 -9.04 -22.46 57.13
CA LEU A 5 -8.22 -22.73 55.94
C LEU A 5 -6.82 -22.13 56.18
N LYS A 6 -5.80 -22.98 56.11
CA LYS A 6 -4.40 -22.60 56.31
C LYS A 6 -3.91 -21.72 55.13
N PRO A 7 -3.11 -20.67 55.37
CA PRO A 7 -2.67 -19.71 54.33
C PRO A 7 -1.70 -20.27 53.30
N VAL A 8 -1.28 -21.54 53.38
CA VAL A 8 -0.32 -22.16 52.46
C VAL A 8 -0.91 -22.47 51.08
N SER A 9 -2.23 -22.69 50.97
CA SER A 9 -2.86 -23.06 49.71
C SER A 9 -3.05 -21.87 48.73
N VAL A 10 -3.13 -20.65 49.25
CA VAL A 10 -3.36 -19.46 48.41
C VAL A 10 -2.07 -18.99 47.70
N VAL A 11 -0.93 -19.13 48.39
CA VAL A 11 0.39 -18.76 47.83
C VAL A 11 0.80 -19.70 46.69
N PHE A 12 0.46 -21.00 46.80
CA PHE A 12 0.79 -21.97 45.73
C PHE A 12 -0.04 -21.78 44.45
N ILE A 13 -1.30 -21.37 44.59
CA ILE A 13 -2.17 -21.08 43.43
C ILE A 13 -1.71 -19.79 42.74
N PHE A 14 -1.26 -18.77 43.47
CA PHE A 14 -0.74 -17.52 42.91
C PHE A 14 0.61 -17.74 42.20
N LEU A 15 1.48 -18.57 42.72
CA LEU A 15 2.76 -18.91 42.08
C LEU A 15 2.56 -19.78 40.82
N LEU A 16 1.60 -20.69 40.81
CA LEU A 16 1.24 -21.46 39.61
C LEU A 16 0.61 -20.57 38.55
N PHE A 17 -0.22 -19.59 38.91
CA PHE A 17 -0.84 -18.67 37.96
C PHE A 17 0.18 -17.70 37.33
N THR A 18 1.14 -17.20 38.12
CA THR A 18 2.25 -16.37 37.63
C THR A 18 3.21 -17.18 36.74
N TRP A 19 3.46 -18.46 37.11
CA TRP A 19 4.30 -19.35 36.31
C TRP A 19 3.63 -19.74 34.98
N PHE A 20 2.32 -20.04 34.99
CA PHE A 20 1.55 -20.30 33.78
C PHE A 20 1.42 -19.06 32.88
N CYS A 21 1.22 -17.87 33.43
CA CYS A 21 1.20 -16.63 32.68
C CYS A 21 2.58 -16.30 32.07
N SER A 22 3.67 -16.52 32.81
CA SER A 22 5.03 -16.30 32.27
C SER A 22 5.41 -17.33 31.23
N TYR A 23 5.04 -18.59 31.40
CA TYR A 23 5.31 -19.64 30.42
C TYR A 23 4.49 -19.44 29.14
N GLY A 24 3.21 -19.09 29.27
CA GLY A 24 2.37 -18.77 28.11
C GLY A 24 2.81 -17.49 27.36
N GLN A 25 3.36 -16.50 28.09
CA GLN A 25 3.91 -15.30 27.46
C GLN A 25 5.26 -15.56 26.76
N GLU A 26 6.10 -16.44 27.27
CA GLU A 26 7.35 -16.83 26.61
C GLU A 26 7.10 -17.68 25.35
N GLU A 27 6.19 -18.65 25.40
CA GLU A 27 5.81 -19.42 24.20
C GLU A 27 5.17 -18.53 23.10
N VAL A 28 4.30 -17.60 23.48
CA VAL A 28 3.70 -16.64 22.55
C VAL A 28 4.76 -15.67 22.00
N ARG A 29 5.75 -15.25 22.80
CA ARG A 29 6.86 -14.42 22.32
C ARG A 29 7.80 -15.16 21.37
N GLU A 30 8.09 -16.42 21.63
CA GLU A 30 8.98 -17.23 20.76
C GLU A 30 8.33 -17.47 19.40
N ASP A 31 7.03 -17.70 19.33
CA ASP A 31 6.28 -17.86 18.08
C ASP A 31 6.15 -16.54 17.29
N LEU A 32 6.08 -15.39 17.95
CA LEU A 32 6.03 -14.08 17.29
C LEU A 32 7.38 -13.63 16.71
N THR A 33 8.50 -14.14 17.21
CA THR A 33 9.82 -13.78 16.67
C THR A 33 10.25 -14.61 15.46
N ARG A 34 9.54 -15.71 15.16
CA ARG A 34 9.90 -16.63 14.09
C ARG A 34 8.81 -16.69 13.02
N LEU A 35 9.16 -16.30 11.77
CA LEU A 35 8.31 -16.50 10.61
C LEU A 35 8.22 -17.99 10.24
N ASN A 36 7.06 -18.39 9.77
CA ASN A 36 6.78 -19.74 9.36
C ASN A 36 6.41 -19.77 7.86
N PHE A 37 7.42 -19.86 7.03
CA PHE A 37 7.27 -19.94 5.57
C PHE A 37 6.83 -21.35 5.19
N LYS A 38 5.52 -21.57 5.09
CA LYS A 38 4.94 -22.86 4.70
C LYS A 38 4.42 -22.78 3.27
N ASP A 39 4.58 -23.90 2.57
CA ASP A 39 3.81 -24.14 1.36
C ASP A 39 2.33 -24.31 1.74
N GLY A 40 1.52 -23.32 1.45
CA GLY A 40 0.08 -23.32 1.69
C GLY A 40 -0.71 -24.10 0.62
N GLY A 41 -0.05 -24.79 -0.30
CA GLY A 41 -0.70 -25.48 -1.43
C GLY A 41 -1.34 -24.50 -2.43
N ARG A 42 -0.96 -23.22 -2.40
CA ARG A 42 -1.46 -22.23 -3.35
C ARG A 42 -0.91 -22.48 -4.75
N VAL A 43 -1.68 -22.10 -5.75
CA VAL A 43 -1.32 -22.19 -7.16
C VAL A 43 -1.31 -20.79 -7.77
N VAL A 44 -0.75 -20.65 -8.97
CA VAL A 44 -0.89 -19.40 -9.74
C VAL A 44 -2.37 -19.19 -10.05
N GLU A 45 -3.00 -18.23 -9.37
CA GLU A 45 -4.45 -18.01 -9.43
C GLU A 45 -4.89 -17.26 -10.68
N ASN A 46 -4.02 -16.38 -11.19
CA ASN A 46 -4.36 -15.54 -12.35
C ASN A 46 -3.31 -15.68 -13.43
N VAL A 47 -3.74 -16.12 -14.60
CA VAL A 47 -2.91 -16.21 -15.81
C VAL A 47 -3.53 -15.32 -16.90
N ILE A 48 -2.74 -14.35 -17.36
CA ILE A 48 -3.13 -13.41 -18.40
C ILE A 48 -2.31 -13.68 -19.65
N GLN A 49 -2.97 -13.97 -20.78
CA GLN A 49 -2.28 -14.30 -22.02
C GLN A 49 -2.63 -13.28 -23.12
N LEU A 50 -1.61 -12.70 -23.73
CA LEU A 50 -1.70 -11.78 -24.83
C LEU A 50 -1.03 -12.39 -26.07
N ASN A 51 -1.74 -12.38 -27.20
CA ASN A 51 -1.15 -12.67 -28.50
C ASN A 51 -1.10 -11.38 -29.30
N ILE A 52 0.09 -10.89 -29.60
CA ILE A 52 0.35 -9.63 -30.27
C ILE A 52 1.31 -9.81 -31.44
N PRO A 53 1.27 -8.92 -32.46
CA PRO A 53 2.24 -8.92 -33.53
C PRO A 53 3.68 -8.78 -33.03
N GLU A 54 4.62 -9.41 -33.70
CA GLU A 54 6.05 -9.33 -33.34
C GLU A 54 6.56 -7.88 -33.28
N MET A 55 6.08 -7.00 -34.17
CA MET A 55 6.45 -5.60 -34.12
C MET A 55 5.98 -4.93 -32.83
N ASP A 56 4.76 -5.22 -32.36
CA ASP A 56 4.22 -4.67 -31.13
C ASP A 56 4.96 -5.22 -29.90
N TYR A 57 5.35 -6.51 -29.95
CA TYR A 57 6.20 -7.12 -28.92
C TYR A 57 7.54 -6.37 -28.80
N ARG A 58 8.19 -6.10 -29.93
CA ARG A 58 9.45 -5.33 -29.94
C ARG A 58 9.24 -3.90 -29.47
N LEU A 59 8.21 -3.21 -29.92
CA LEU A 59 7.89 -1.86 -29.45
C LEU A 59 7.61 -1.83 -27.95
N LEU A 60 6.91 -2.83 -27.41
CA LEU A 60 6.61 -2.93 -26.01
C LEU A 60 7.90 -2.98 -25.17
N HIS A 61 8.87 -3.77 -25.57
CA HIS A 61 10.10 -4.00 -24.79
C HIS A 61 11.20 -2.97 -25.03
N TYR A 62 11.42 -2.59 -26.30
CA TYR A 62 12.57 -1.74 -26.67
C TYR A 62 12.26 -0.24 -26.65
N THR A 63 11.00 0.19 -26.63
CA THR A 63 10.67 1.60 -26.45
C THR A 63 10.81 2.00 -24.99
N THR A 64 11.72 2.91 -24.69
CA THR A 64 11.97 3.43 -23.34
C THR A 64 11.48 4.87 -23.20
N GLY A 65 10.93 5.21 -22.02
CA GLY A 65 10.47 6.56 -21.71
C GLY A 65 9.16 7.01 -22.40
N GLU A 66 8.67 6.26 -23.38
CA GLU A 66 7.46 6.61 -24.14
C GLU A 66 6.34 5.58 -23.92
N LYS A 67 5.10 6.06 -24.00
CA LYS A 67 3.91 5.21 -23.89
C LYS A 67 3.56 4.60 -25.22
N THR A 68 3.57 3.27 -25.29
CA THR A 68 3.24 2.48 -26.47
C THR A 68 1.86 1.87 -26.34
N SER A 69 1.09 1.83 -27.45
CA SER A 69 -0.14 1.06 -27.55
C SER A 69 0.14 -0.30 -28.16
N VAL A 70 -0.55 -1.32 -27.67
CA VAL A 70 -0.41 -2.71 -28.12
C VAL A 70 -1.66 -3.09 -28.92
N ASP A 71 -1.49 -3.60 -30.14
CA ASP A 71 -2.61 -4.09 -30.96
C ASP A 71 -2.96 -5.54 -30.56
N ALA A 72 -3.67 -5.67 -29.44
CA ALA A 72 -4.26 -6.92 -29.00
C ALA A 72 -5.77 -6.89 -29.21
N ARG A 73 -6.29 -7.76 -30.06
CA ARG A 73 -7.75 -7.87 -30.29
C ARG A 73 -8.46 -8.63 -29.19
N ARG A 74 -7.79 -9.62 -28.61
CA ARG A 74 -8.29 -10.51 -27.56
C ARG A 74 -7.21 -10.72 -26.51
N ILE A 75 -7.67 -10.99 -25.30
CA ILE A 75 -6.88 -11.40 -24.14
C ILE A 75 -7.53 -12.66 -23.57
N ILE A 76 -6.74 -13.60 -23.11
CA ILE A 76 -7.22 -14.76 -22.36
C ILE A 76 -6.87 -14.53 -20.90
N ILE A 77 -7.85 -14.61 -20.02
CA ILE A 77 -7.68 -14.43 -18.59
C ILE A 77 -8.33 -15.62 -17.90
N ASN A 78 -7.52 -16.41 -17.19
CA ASN A 78 -7.96 -17.62 -16.49
C ASN A 78 -8.73 -18.61 -17.39
N GLY A 79 -8.37 -18.67 -18.68
CA GLY A 79 -9.02 -19.50 -19.68
C GLY A 79 -10.13 -18.80 -20.49
N ASP A 80 -10.65 -17.68 -20.01
CA ASP A 80 -11.72 -16.94 -20.69
C ASP A 80 -11.18 -15.96 -21.74
N THR A 81 -11.69 -16.05 -22.96
CA THR A 81 -11.28 -15.17 -24.05
C THR A 81 -12.17 -13.93 -24.12
N VAL A 82 -11.57 -12.77 -23.97
CA VAL A 82 -12.27 -11.48 -23.94
C VAL A 82 -11.75 -10.52 -25.01
N LYS A 83 -12.66 -9.73 -25.60
CA LYS A 83 -12.29 -8.69 -26.55
C LYS A 83 -11.63 -7.51 -25.85
N VAL A 84 -10.49 -7.09 -26.36
CA VAL A 84 -9.78 -5.89 -25.92
C VAL A 84 -10.42 -4.63 -26.51
N SER A 85 -10.53 -3.59 -25.72
CA SER A 85 -10.84 -2.24 -26.18
C SER A 85 -9.57 -1.43 -26.41
N LYS A 86 -8.61 -1.51 -25.46
CA LYS A 86 -7.32 -0.84 -25.55
C LYS A 86 -6.35 -1.43 -24.54
N ILE A 87 -5.11 -1.65 -24.95
CA ILE A 87 -3.97 -1.92 -24.06
C ILE A 87 -2.87 -0.91 -24.42
N ARG A 88 -2.24 -0.34 -23.40
CA ARG A 88 -1.08 0.56 -23.55
C ARG A 88 -0.17 0.49 -22.34
N THR A 89 1.10 0.79 -22.53
CA THR A 89 2.03 0.95 -21.42
C THR A 89 1.63 2.11 -20.52
N ARG A 90 1.99 2.03 -19.23
CA ARG A 90 1.74 3.06 -18.23
C ARG A 90 2.97 3.27 -17.34
N GLY A 91 2.92 4.31 -16.52
CA GLY A 91 3.96 4.74 -15.60
C GLY A 91 4.79 5.88 -16.14
N GLN A 92 5.85 6.20 -15.43
CA GLN A 92 6.93 7.13 -15.82
C GLN A 92 8.27 6.39 -15.72
N SER A 93 8.82 6.21 -14.54
CA SER A 93 10.08 5.48 -14.28
C SER A 93 10.01 4.03 -14.76
N SER A 94 8.86 3.36 -14.57
CA SER A 94 8.62 1.99 -15.03
C SER A 94 8.69 1.81 -16.55
N LEU A 95 8.59 2.89 -17.36
CA LEU A 95 8.79 2.83 -18.80
C LEU A 95 10.25 2.63 -19.23
N MET A 96 11.19 2.77 -18.31
CA MET A 96 12.62 2.53 -18.59
C MET A 96 13.01 1.06 -18.51
N PHE A 97 12.21 0.22 -17.83
CA PHE A 97 12.49 -1.21 -17.67
C PHE A 97 12.06 -2.01 -18.89
N TRP A 98 12.59 -3.22 -19.03
CA TRP A 98 12.18 -4.19 -20.04
C TRP A 98 10.71 -4.59 -19.88
N ARG A 99 10.32 -4.98 -18.68
CA ARG A 99 8.96 -5.34 -18.34
C ARG A 99 8.13 -4.08 -18.08
N LYS A 100 7.12 -3.86 -18.90
CA LYS A 100 6.29 -2.65 -18.84
C LYS A 100 5.01 -2.89 -18.06
N SER A 101 4.64 -1.96 -17.22
CA SER A 101 3.29 -1.91 -16.66
C SER A 101 2.27 -1.53 -17.74
N LEU A 102 1.09 -2.18 -17.72
CA LEU A 102 0.05 -2.01 -18.73
C LEU A 102 -1.24 -1.42 -18.14
N ASN A 103 -1.92 -0.62 -18.93
CA ASN A 103 -3.27 -0.17 -18.68
C ASN A 103 -4.20 -0.93 -19.66
N CYS A 104 -4.99 -1.84 -19.13
CA CYS A 104 -5.86 -2.74 -19.86
C CYS A 104 -7.31 -2.29 -19.79
N LYS A 105 -7.97 -2.10 -20.95
CA LYS A 105 -9.40 -1.84 -21.05
C LYS A 105 -10.05 -2.89 -21.94
N LEU A 106 -11.00 -3.63 -21.39
CA LEU A 106 -11.73 -4.71 -22.06
C LEU A 106 -13.11 -4.25 -22.53
N LYS A 107 -13.76 -5.08 -23.36
CA LYS A 107 -15.15 -4.85 -23.78
C LYS A 107 -16.16 -5.37 -22.74
N SER A 108 -15.81 -6.43 -21.99
CA SER A 108 -16.59 -7.01 -20.89
C SER A 108 -15.76 -7.12 -19.62
N LYS A 109 -16.41 -7.35 -18.48
CA LYS A 109 -15.74 -7.68 -17.22
C LYS A 109 -15.14 -9.08 -17.27
N VAL A 110 -14.09 -9.32 -16.53
CA VAL A 110 -13.44 -10.62 -16.29
C VAL A 110 -13.17 -10.78 -14.81
N GLU A 111 -13.14 -12.02 -14.35
CA GLU A 111 -12.91 -12.34 -12.95
C GLU A 111 -11.42 -12.52 -12.66
N PHE A 112 -10.97 -11.90 -11.58
CA PHE A 112 -9.67 -12.11 -10.96
C PHE A 112 -9.86 -12.59 -9.54
N ARG A 113 -8.90 -13.39 -9.07
CA ARG A 113 -8.94 -14.03 -7.75
C ARG A 113 -7.79 -13.53 -6.89
N HIS A 114 -8.08 -13.35 -5.61
CA HIS A 114 -7.07 -13.09 -4.60
C HIS A 114 -7.51 -13.78 -3.31
N SER A 115 -6.90 -14.92 -3.00
CA SER A 115 -7.31 -15.77 -1.89
C SER A 115 -8.82 -16.12 -1.98
N GLU A 116 -9.64 -15.73 -1.02
CA GLU A 116 -11.09 -15.98 -1.02
C GLU A 116 -11.89 -14.88 -1.74
N ARG A 117 -11.24 -13.77 -2.12
CA ARG A 117 -11.88 -12.64 -2.79
C ARG A 117 -11.82 -12.80 -4.31
N THR A 118 -12.95 -12.63 -4.97
CA THR A 118 -13.04 -12.55 -6.44
C THR A 118 -13.56 -11.18 -6.83
N GLU A 119 -12.94 -10.55 -7.83
CA GLU A 119 -13.36 -9.25 -8.33
C GLU A 119 -13.52 -9.26 -9.85
N SER A 120 -14.60 -8.63 -10.35
CA SER A 120 -14.91 -8.54 -11.78
C SER A 120 -14.50 -7.18 -12.35
N LEU A 121 -13.38 -7.13 -13.05
CA LEU A 121 -12.82 -5.89 -13.60
C LEU A 121 -12.96 -5.83 -15.12
N LYS A 122 -13.24 -4.64 -15.64
CA LYS A 122 -13.27 -4.31 -17.07
C LYS A 122 -12.11 -3.41 -17.47
N HIS A 123 -11.58 -2.67 -16.53
CA HIS A 123 -10.51 -1.73 -16.71
C HIS A 123 -9.58 -1.78 -15.50
N PHE A 124 -8.36 -2.23 -15.71
CA PHE A 124 -7.39 -2.51 -14.65
C PHE A 124 -5.97 -2.19 -15.11
N TYR A 125 -5.06 -2.18 -14.17
CA TYR A 125 -3.63 -2.13 -14.43
C TYR A 125 -3.02 -3.52 -14.26
N LEU A 126 -2.01 -3.82 -15.07
CA LEU A 126 -1.01 -4.87 -14.83
C LEU A 126 0.29 -4.14 -14.50
N LEU A 127 0.68 -4.15 -13.24
CA LEU A 127 1.91 -3.54 -12.77
C LEU A 127 3.04 -4.56 -12.88
N SER A 128 4.12 -4.21 -13.59
CA SER A 128 5.26 -5.11 -13.78
C SER A 128 6.07 -5.35 -12.51
N LEU A 129 5.90 -4.47 -11.50
CA LEU A 129 6.62 -4.51 -10.24
C LEU A 129 8.17 -4.47 -10.39
N SER A 130 8.68 -3.93 -11.51
CA SER A 130 10.11 -3.94 -11.80
C SER A 130 10.95 -3.11 -10.84
N MET A 131 10.33 -2.21 -10.07
CA MET A 131 10.95 -1.44 -8.99
C MET A 131 10.62 -2.00 -7.60
N ASP A 132 9.59 -2.82 -7.49
CA ASP A 132 9.14 -3.45 -6.25
C ASP A 132 10.04 -4.65 -5.90
N LYS A 133 10.95 -4.45 -4.97
CA LYS A 133 11.98 -5.45 -4.65
C LYS A 133 11.37 -6.79 -4.24
N TYR A 134 11.71 -7.82 -4.99
CA TYR A 134 11.19 -9.19 -4.87
C TYR A 134 9.66 -9.28 -4.97
N TYR A 135 9.01 -8.28 -5.60
CA TYR A 135 7.56 -8.22 -5.88
C TYR A 135 6.64 -8.14 -4.65
N CYS A 136 7.16 -7.84 -3.45
CA CYS A 136 6.40 -7.97 -2.21
C CYS A 136 6.05 -6.65 -1.51
N ARG A 137 6.71 -5.53 -1.84
CA ARG A 137 6.56 -4.27 -1.10
C ARG A 137 5.15 -3.69 -1.20
N ASN A 138 4.63 -3.56 -2.43
CA ASN A 138 3.27 -3.06 -2.66
C ASN A 138 2.22 -3.92 -1.96
N SER A 139 2.33 -5.26 -2.09
CA SER A 139 1.39 -6.18 -1.45
C SER A 139 1.38 -6.02 0.07
N ILE A 140 2.55 -6.02 0.70
CA ILE A 140 2.67 -5.83 2.16
C ILE A 140 2.07 -4.48 2.58
N ALA A 141 2.38 -3.39 1.86
CA ALA A 141 1.85 -2.07 2.18
C ALA A 141 0.32 -2.02 2.06
N PHE A 142 -0.25 -2.61 1.00
CA PHE A 142 -1.70 -2.66 0.81
C PHE A 142 -2.38 -3.49 1.91
N CYS A 143 -1.83 -4.65 2.27
CA CYS A 143 -2.36 -5.45 3.37
C CYS A 143 -2.29 -4.71 4.73
N LEU A 144 -1.18 -4.00 5.02
CA LEU A 144 -1.09 -3.16 6.22
C LEU A 144 -2.16 -2.06 6.23
N MET A 145 -2.44 -1.46 5.07
CA MET A 145 -3.47 -0.43 4.93
C MET A 145 -4.89 -1.01 5.00
N GLU A 146 -5.12 -2.23 4.53
CA GLU A 146 -6.39 -2.95 4.69
C GLU A 146 -6.70 -3.18 6.16
N GLU A 147 -5.72 -3.60 6.98
CA GLU A 147 -5.88 -3.72 8.43
C GLU A 147 -6.25 -2.40 9.13
N LEU A 148 -5.85 -1.28 8.55
CA LEU A 148 -6.19 0.07 9.02
C LEU A 148 -7.48 0.63 8.41
N GLY A 149 -8.17 -0.13 7.54
CA GLY A 149 -9.35 0.32 6.80
C GLY A 149 -9.07 1.42 5.77
N MET A 150 -7.83 1.55 5.31
CA MET A 150 -7.38 2.65 4.45
C MET A 150 -7.28 2.27 2.97
N PHE A 151 -7.25 0.98 2.65
CA PHE A 151 -7.13 0.48 1.30
C PHE A 151 -8.25 -0.53 1.01
N GLN A 152 -8.94 -0.40 -0.11
CA GLN A 152 -10.07 -1.24 -0.47
C GLN A 152 -10.05 -1.63 -1.95
N LEU A 153 -9.06 -1.16 -2.72
CA LEU A 153 -8.92 -1.52 -4.12
C LEU A 153 -8.53 -2.98 -4.24
N PHE A 154 -9.09 -3.64 -5.26
CA PHE A 154 -8.67 -5.01 -5.55
C PHE A 154 -7.24 -5.01 -6.08
N HIS A 155 -6.42 -5.90 -5.54
CA HIS A 155 -5.10 -6.24 -6.04
C HIS A 155 -4.87 -7.75 -5.94
N ALA A 156 -4.08 -8.30 -6.84
CA ALA A 156 -3.72 -9.72 -6.85
C ALA A 156 -2.48 -9.95 -7.70
N TYR A 157 -1.72 -10.98 -7.38
CA TYR A 157 -0.66 -11.44 -8.29
C TYR A 157 -1.24 -12.19 -9.48
N GLY A 158 -0.52 -12.12 -10.60
CA GLY A 158 -0.82 -12.87 -11.80
C GLY A 158 0.42 -13.06 -12.68
N GLU A 159 0.42 -14.10 -13.49
CA GLU A 159 1.40 -14.30 -14.54
C GLU A 159 0.92 -13.62 -15.82
N LEU A 160 1.77 -12.80 -16.43
CA LEU A 160 1.54 -12.32 -17.80
C LEU A 160 2.32 -13.19 -18.78
N ARG A 161 1.64 -13.72 -19.80
CA ARG A 161 2.24 -14.41 -20.94
C ARG A 161 2.02 -13.62 -22.21
N ILE A 162 3.05 -13.44 -23.02
CA ILE A 162 2.96 -12.81 -24.34
C ILE A 162 3.47 -13.78 -25.39
N ASN A 163 2.64 -14.06 -26.41
CA ASN A 163 2.94 -14.98 -27.48
C ASN A 163 3.38 -16.38 -26.97
N GLY A 164 2.80 -16.84 -25.87
CA GLY A 164 3.07 -18.14 -25.24
C GLY A 164 4.23 -18.15 -24.23
N SER A 165 5.07 -17.11 -24.20
CA SER A 165 6.19 -17.01 -23.26
C SER A 165 5.79 -16.23 -22.01
N SER A 166 6.26 -16.65 -20.84
CA SER A 166 6.05 -15.93 -19.59
C SER A 166 6.80 -14.60 -19.61
N GLU A 167 6.13 -13.52 -19.20
CA GLU A 167 6.73 -12.23 -18.88
C GLU A 167 6.98 -12.06 -17.37
N GLY A 168 6.65 -13.10 -16.59
CA GLY A 168 6.87 -13.12 -15.15
C GLY A 168 5.69 -12.58 -14.32
N ILE A 169 5.99 -12.20 -13.10
CA ILE A 169 5.02 -11.77 -12.09
C ILE A 169 4.54 -10.35 -12.38
N TYR A 170 3.23 -10.16 -12.35
CA TYR A 170 2.56 -8.86 -12.43
C TYR A 170 1.57 -8.72 -11.27
N MET A 171 1.29 -7.50 -10.86
CA MET A 171 0.17 -7.22 -9.97
C MET A 171 -1.00 -6.69 -10.81
N ILE A 172 -2.13 -7.40 -10.72
CA ILE A 172 -3.42 -6.93 -11.22
C ILE A 172 -3.92 -5.92 -10.20
N MET A 173 -4.24 -4.72 -10.66
CA MET A 173 -4.67 -3.64 -9.76
C MET A 173 -5.92 -2.98 -10.30
N GLU A 174 -6.95 -2.89 -9.47
CA GLU A 174 -8.10 -2.04 -9.74
C GLU A 174 -7.65 -0.58 -9.87
N ARG A 175 -8.30 0.16 -10.75
CA ARG A 175 -7.92 1.55 -10.99
C ARG A 175 -8.51 2.47 -9.93
N PRO A 176 -7.69 3.30 -9.25
CA PRO A 176 -8.17 4.24 -8.24
C PRO A 176 -9.34 5.11 -8.72
N GLU A 177 -9.24 5.60 -9.98
CA GLU A 177 -10.29 6.43 -10.53
C GLU A 177 -11.61 5.69 -10.79
N ASP A 178 -11.55 4.41 -11.16
CA ASP A 178 -12.75 3.62 -11.41
C ASP A 178 -13.39 3.18 -10.10
N TRP A 179 -12.60 2.77 -9.12
CA TRP A 179 -13.06 2.47 -7.77
C TRP A 179 -13.74 3.69 -7.12
N ALA A 180 -13.06 4.85 -7.09
CA ALA A 180 -13.62 6.05 -6.49
C ALA A 180 -14.93 6.49 -7.14
N LEU A 181 -14.99 6.48 -8.48
CA LEU A 181 -16.14 7.01 -9.21
C LEU A 181 -17.31 6.04 -9.33
N LYS A 182 -17.07 4.71 -9.21
CA LYS A 182 -18.12 3.69 -9.41
C LYS A 182 -18.51 2.99 -8.12
N GLU A 183 -17.51 2.56 -7.33
CA GLU A 183 -17.78 1.81 -6.09
C GLU A 183 -18.08 2.77 -4.92
N LYS A 184 -17.44 3.95 -4.89
CA LYS A 184 -17.69 4.98 -3.86
C LYS A 184 -18.60 6.11 -4.31
N ASP A 185 -19.10 6.05 -5.55
CA ASP A 185 -19.95 7.10 -6.14
C ASP A 185 -19.40 8.52 -5.92
N SER A 186 -18.08 8.65 -5.90
CA SER A 186 -17.41 9.91 -5.69
C SER A 186 -17.65 10.87 -6.86
N PRO A 187 -18.05 12.13 -6.64
CA PRO A 187 -18.20 13.10 -7.72
C PRO A 187 -16.88 13.47 -8.37
N LEU A 188 -15.77 13.31 -7.64
CA LEU A 188 -14.44 13.72 -8.08
C LEU A 188 -13.38 12.78 -7.49
N VAL A 189 -12.43 12.42 -8.33
CA VAL A 189 -11.13 11.89 -7.93
C VAL A 189 -10.03 12.72 -8.58
N LEU A 190 -9.00 13.06 -7.81
CA LEU A 190 -7.83 13.81 -8.29
C LEU A 190 -6.53 13.17 -7.79
N ARG A 191 -5.45 13.31 -8.55
CA ARG A 191 -4.10 12.96 -8.10
C ARG A 191 -3.38 14.24 -7.68
N ARG A 192 -2.79 14.24 -6.50
CA ARG A 192 -1.88 15.29 -6.04
C ARG A 192 -0.57 15.17 -6.83
N GLY A 193 -0.07 16.25 -7.32
CA GLY A 193 1.24 16.35 -7.92
C GLY A 193 2.15 17.22 -7.07
N TYR A 194 3.38 17.35 -7.49
CA TYR A 194 4.42 18.13 -6.81
C TYR A 194 3.92 19.53 -6.38
N LYS A 195 4.24 19.93 -5.15
CA LYS A 195 3.78 21.18 -4.52
C LYS A 195 2.25 21.32 -4.52
N HIS A 196 1.55 20.27 -4.16
CA HIS A 196 0.08 20.19 -4.04
C HIS A 196 -0.73 20.58 -5.30
N ARG A 197 -0.11 20.61 -6.45
CA ARG A 197 -0.83 20.84 -7.70
C ARG A 197 -1.77 19.67 -7.99
N VAL A 198 -2.88 19.94 -8.63
CA VAL A 198 -3.72 18.90 -9.21
C VAL A 198 -3.06 18.45 -10.51
N GLU A 199 -2.41 17.29 -10.50
CA GLU A 199 -1.79 16.72 -11.70
C GLU A 199 -2.86 16.24 -12.68
N LYS A 200 -3.86 15.54 -12.15
CA LYS A 200 -4.92 14.92 -12.92
C LYS A 200 -6.20 14.86 -12.09
N TYR A 201 -7.32 15.05 -12.72
CA TYR A 201 -8.61 14.79 -12.06
C TYR A 201 -9.62 14.16 -13.02
N LYS A 202 -10.63 13.51 -12.46
CA LYS A 202 -11.74 12.90 -13.19
C LYS A 202 -13.04 13.10 -12.41
N ALA A 203 -14.09 13.51 -13.10
CA ALA A 203 -15.44 13.61 -12.57
C ALA A 203 -16.29 12.40 -12.99
N ALA A 204 -17.29 12.05 -12.20
CA ALA A 204 -18.13 10.88 -12.42
C ALA A 204 -18.92 10.95 -13.73
N GLY A 205 -19.51 12.07 -14.06
CA GLY A 205 -20.34 12.23 -15.25
C GLY A 205 -20.39 13.67 -15.77
N LYS A 206 -21.23 13.88 -16.81
CA LYS A 206 -21.44 15.23 -17.35
C LYS A 206 -22.26 16.11 -16.40
N THR A 207 -23.23 15.54 -15.72
CA THR A 207 -24.09 16.18 -14.69
C THR A 207 -23.31 16.54 -13.46
N ASP A 208 -22.28 15.75 -13.10
CA ASP A 208 -21.51 15.94 -11.86
C ASP A 208 -20.37 16.95 -12.02
N ARG A 209 -20.23 17.57 -13.21
CA ARG A 209 -19.16 18.53 -13.45
C ARG A 209 -19.24 19.79 -12.58
N GLU A 210 -20.44 20.24 -12.23
CA GLU A 210 -20.62 21.38 -11.35
C GLU A 210 -20.24 21.02 -9.92
N GLU A 211 -20.70 19.88 -9.44
CA GLU A 211 -20.31 19.35 -8.14
C GLU A 211 -18.78 19.14 -8.07
N ALA A 212 -18.18 18.50 -9.07
CA ALA A 212 -16.75 18.33 -9.17
C ALA A 212 -15.97 19.68 -9.12
N ARG A 213 -16.52 20.75 -9.72
CA ARG A 213 -15.91 22.09 -9.63
C ARG A 213 -15.94 22.66 -8.21
N VAL A 214 -17.01 22.39 -7.46
CA VAL A 214 -17.09 22.79 -6.05
C VAL A 214 -15.98 22.09 -5.25
N TYR A 215 -15.84 20.77 -5.41
CA TYR A 215 -14.80 20.01 -4.71
C TYR A 215 -13.38 20.38 -5.19
N LEU A 216 -13.17 20.70 -6.45
CA LEU A 216 -11.87 21.25 -6.89
C LEU A 216 -11.52 22.58 -6.20
N LYS A 217 -12.53 23.42 -5.90
CA LYS A 217 -12.33 24.61 -5.07
C LYS A 217 -12.03 24.22 -3.63
N ASN A 218 -12.76 23.24 -3.07
CA ASN A 218 -12.54 22.75 -1.70
C ASN A 218 -11.12 22.18 -1.54
N TYR A 219 -10.60 21.46 -2.52
CA TYR A 219 -9.21 21.00 -2.49
C TYR A 219 -8.21 22.17 -2.36
N LYS A 220 -8.45 23.25 -3.08
CA LYS A 220 -7.61 24.47 -2.96
C LYS A 220 -7.78 25.15 -1.60
N GLN A 221 -8.96 25.06 -0.97
CA GLN A 221 -9.18 25.61 0.38
C GLN A 221 -8.35 24.87 1.43
N ILE A 222 -8.11 23.55 1.30
CA ILE A 222 -7.20 22.83 2.20
C ILE A 222 -5.87 23.57 2.35
N TYR A 223 -5.26 24.00 1.24
CA TYR A 223 -3.97 24.70 1.26
C TYR A 223 -4.07 26.19 1.59
N ARG A 224 -5.24 26.78 1.47
CA ARG A 224 -5.50 28.16 1.87
C ARG A 224 -5.59 28.29 3.39
N VAL A 225 -6.36 27.42 4.04
CA VAL A 225 -6.54 27.44 5.49
C VAL A 225 -5.23 27.19 6.26
N LEU A 226 -4.27 26.48 5.65
CA LEU A 226 -2.93 26.30 6.23
C LEU A 226 -2.18 27.61 6.49
N LYS A 227 -2.55 28.69 5.79
CA LYS A 227 -1.92 30.02 5.90
C LYS A 227 -2.71 30.96 6.80
N GLU A 228 -3.99 30.64 7.05
CA GLU A 228 -4.92 31.54 7.73
C GLU A 228 -5.15 31.14 9.19
N TYR A 229 -4.94 29.87 9.53
CA TYR A 229 -5.26 29.32 10.84
C TYR A 229 -4.10 28.55 11.45
N GLU A 230 -4.15 28.38 12.78
CA GLU A 230 -3.21 27.57 13.57
C GLU A 230 -3.96 26.80 14.66
N GLY A 231 -3.34 25.75 15.20
CA GLY A 231 -3.84 24.96 16.32
C GLY A 231 -5.21 24.33 16.05
N GLU A 232 -6.09 24.36 17.06
CA GLU A 232 -7.43 23.78 16.98
C GLU A 232 -8.30 24.44 15.91
N ALA A 233 -8.13 25.73 15.68
CA ALA A 233 -8.85 26.45 14.62
C ALA A 233 -8.46 25.93 13.23
N LEU A 234 -7.19 25.60 13.02
CA LEU A 234 -6.71 24.98 11.78
C LEU A 234 -7.27 23.57 11.60
N TYR A 235 -7.23 22.74 12.65
CA TYR A 235 -7.82 21.39 12.60
C TYR A 235 -9.31 21.44 12.21
N THR A 236 -10.06 22.33 12.85
CA THR A 236 -11.48 22.55 12.55
C THR A 236 -11.70 23.00 11.11
N ALA A 237 -10.89 23.95 10.62
CA ALA A 237 -10.99 24.47 9.26
C ALA A 237 -10.64 23.42 8.21
N LEU A 238 -9.58 22.62 8.41
CA LEU A 238 -9.22 21.48 7.55
C LEU A 238 -10.33 20.44 7.53
N GLY A 239 -10.89 20.14 8.71
CA GLY A 239 -11.96 19.17 8.90
C GLY A 239 -13.26 19.51 8.15
N GLN A 240 -13.42 20.72 7.62
CA GLN A 240 -14.52 21.07 6.72
C GLN A 240 -14.35 20.47 5.33
N TYR A 241 -13.12 20.21 4.89
CA TYR A 241 -12.78 19.82 3.53
C TYR A 241 -12.26 18.40 3.41
N MET A 242 -11.58 17.89 4.43
CA MET A 242 -10.94 16.58 4.39
C MET A 242 -11.09 15.82 5.71
N ASP A 243 -10.95 14.51 5.64
CA ASP A 243 -10.81 13.61 6.80
C ASP A 243 -9.36 13.69 7.31
N VAL A 244 -9.12 14.60 8.24
CA VAL A 244 -7.78 14.92 8.74
C VAL A 244 -7.19 13.74 9.50
N ASP A 245 -7.99 13.05 10.30
CA ASP A 245 -7.54 11.90 11.08
C ASP A 245 -7.13 10.73 10.19
N PHE A 246 -7.91 10.47 9.14
CA PHE A 246 -7.58 9.46 8.14
C PHE A 246 -6.26 9.78 7.42
N TYR A 247 -6.05 11.05 7.09
CA TYR A 247 -4.83 11.52 6.47
C TYR A 247 -3.62 11.39 7.40
N MET A 248 -3.77 11.74 8.69
CA MET A 248 -2.71 11.59 9.69
C MET A 248 -2.32 10.12 9.91
N LYS A 249 -3.27 9.18 9.92
CA LYS A 249 -2.98 7.74 9.99
C LYS A 249 -2.17 7.27 8.77
N TRP A 250 -2.48 7.79 7.59
CA TRP A 250 -1.71 7.48 6.39
C TRP A 250 -0.27 7.99 6.47
N LEU A 251 -0.06 9.20 6.96
CA LEU A 251 1.29 9.74 7.20
C LEU A 251 2.06 8.88 8.20
N ALA A 252 1.39 8.45 9.27
CA ALA A 252 1.97 7.58 10.29
C ALA A 252 2.41 6.22 9.71
N LEU A 253 1.57 5.61 8.86
CA LEU A 253 1.94 4.38 8.17
C LEU A 253 3.14 4.59 7.24
N ASN A 254 3.17 5.67 6.45
CA ASN A 254 4.32 5.98 5.59
C ASN A 254 5.62 6.12 6.39
N PHE A 255 5.54 6.70 7.59
CA PHE A 255 6.69 6.77 8.48
C PHE A 255 7.12 5.39 8.98
N LEU A 256 6.16 4.53 9.40
CA LEU A 256 6.42 3.18 9.87
C LEU A 256 7.09 2.30 8.81
N VAL A 257 6.63 2.38 7.55
CA VAL A 257 7.15 1.56 6.44
C VAL A 257 8.35 2.20 5.73
N HIS A 258 8.85 3.31 6.24
CA HIS A 258 9.96 4.08 5.65
C HIS A 258 9.68 4.50 4.20
N ASN A 259 8.47 4.97 3.92
CA ASN A 259 8.11 5.53 2.62
C ASN A 259 8.41 7.03 2.59
N GLY A 260 9.41 7.46 1.84
CA GLY A 260 9.72 8.88 1.61
C GLY A 260 9.11 9.43 0.31
N ASP A 261 8.71 8.57 -0.63
CA ASP A 261 8.21 8.94 -1.95
C ASP A 261 6.68 8.84 -2.04
N TYR A 262 5.97 9.57 -1.17
CA TYR A 262 4.50 9.51 -1.13
C TYR A 262 3.81 10.85 -1.44
N ALA A 263 4.56 11.94 -1.46
CA ALA A 263 3.97 13.28 -1.50
C ALA A 263 3.11 13.52 -2.75
N ASP A 264 3.47 12.98 -3.90
CA ASP A 264 2.73 13.04 -5.16
C ASP A 264 2.17 11.67 -5.62
N GLU A 265 2.37 10.61 -4.82
CA GLU A 265 1.85 9.27 -5.09
C GLU A 265 0.54 9.00 -4.33
N VAL A 266 -0.41 9.93 -4.37
CA VAL A 266 -1.68 9.83 -3.68
C VAL A 266 -2.83 10.41 -4.49
N PHE A 267 -3.97 9.69 -4.48
CA PHE A 267 -5.22 10.20 -5.01
C PHE A 267 -6.09 10.72 -3.87
N PHE A 268 -6.85 11.76 -4.15
CA PHE A 268 -7.92 12.26 -3.29
C PHE A 268 -9.25 11.98 -3.96
N TYR A 269 -10.19 11.44 -3.21
CA TYR A 269 -11.57 11.27 -3.64
C TYR A 269 -12.52 11.89 -2.62
N VAL A 270 -13.72 12.22 -3.03
CA VAL A 270 -14.76 12.73 -2.13
C VAL A 270 -15.57 11.54 -1.62
N ASP A 271 -15.51 11.29 -0.34
CA ASP A 271 -16.38 10.33 0.33
C ASP A 271 -17.79 10.92 0.43
N ARG A 272 -18.78 10.21 -0.12
CA ARG A 272 -20.19 10.69 -0.19
C ARG A 272 -20.86 10.81 1.17
N GLU A 273 -20.50 9.95 2.12
CA GLU A 273 -21.13 9.90 3.44
C GLU A 273 -20.72 11.13 4.26
N ILE A 274 -19.44 11.42 4.32
CA ILE A 274 -18.92 12.56 5.10
C ILE A 274 -18.76 13.84 4.29
N ARG A 275 -18.89 13.78 2.96
CA ARG A 275 -18.73 14.90 2.00
C ARG A 275 -17.38 15.61 2.10
N LYS A 276 -16.34 14.86 2.38
CA LYS A 276 -14.97 15.34 2.57
C LYS A 276 -14.00 14.52 1.71
N PHE A 277 -12.83 15.08 1.48
CA PHE A 277 -11.76 14.33 0.86
C PHE A 277 -11.22 13.27 1.81
N ARG A 278 -11.08 12.06 1.28
CA ARG A 278 -10.21 10.97 1.73
C ARG A 278 -9.18 10.68 0.67
N ILE A 279 -8.16 9.92 1.03
CA ILE A 279 -7.09 9.55 0.13
C ILE A 279 -7.21 8.09 -0.31
N ILE A 280 -6.64 7.80 -1.48
CA ILE A 280 -6.31 6.46 -1.93
C ILE A 280 -4.80 6.44 -2.04
N PRO A 281 -4.10 5.71 -1.17
CA PRO A 281 -2.66 5.52 -1.22
C PRO A 281 -2.25 4.84 -2.53
N TRP A 282 -1.06 5.21 -3.04
CA TRP A 282 -0.58 4.68 -4.31
C TRP A 282 0.94 4.57 -4.30
N ASP A 283 1.48 3.62 -5.08
CA ASP A 283 2.89 3.42 -5.39
C ASP A 283 3.82 3.21 -4.17
N TYR A 284 3.92 1.95 -3.74
CA TYR A 284 4.70 1.54 -2.57
C TYR A 284 5.89 0.66 -2.96
N ASP A 285 6.51 0.93 -4.10
CA ASP A 285 7.65 0.15 -4.58
C ASP A 285 8.99 0.58 -3.95
N ASP A 286 9.08 1.78 -3.35
CA ASP A 286 10.27 2.28 -2.66
C ASP A 286 10.09 2.44 -1.15
N ILE A 287 9.66 1.36 -0.48
CA ILE A 287 9.50 1.28 0.97
C ILE A 287 10.49 0.31 1.60
N PHE A 288 10.56 0.30 2.93
CA PHE A 288 11.49 -0.52 3.73
C PHE A 288 12.96 -0.28 3.40
N ALA A 289 13.28 0.88 2.85
CA ALA A 289 14.65 1.29 2.61
C ALA A 289 15.29 1.83 3.90
N ASN A 290 16.60 1.59 4.08
CA ASN A 290 17.32 2.17 5.21
C ASN A 290 17.35 3.72 5.14
N THR A 291 17.33 4.26 3.93
CA THR A 291 17.25 5.69 3.65
C THR A 291 16.08 5.91 2.71
N PRO A 292 14.96 6.53 3.17
CA PRO A 292 13.84 6.87 2.33
C PRO A 292 14.21 7.79 1.17
N HIS A 293 13.44 7.75 0.09
CA HIS A 293 13.71 8.50 -1.16
C HIS A 293 13.96 10.00 -0.93
N GLU A 294 13.13 10.64 -0.12
CA GLU A 294 13.26 12.07 0.23
C GLU A 294 14.57 12.43 0.96
N GLY A 295 15.26 11.42 1.44
CA GLY A 295 16.53 11.57 2.13
C GLY A 295 16.40 12.24 3.50
N ILE A 296 17.29 11.82 4.40
CA ILE A 296 17.34 12.34 5.78
C ILE A 296 17.62 13.86 5.80
N LYS A 297 18.46 14.37 4.90
CA LYS A 297 18.81 15.79 4.87
C LYS A 297 17.64 16.73 4.62
N GLN A 298 16.70 16.34 3.76
CA GLN A 298 15.49 17.14 3.50
C GLN A 298 14.55 17.10 4.70
N ARG A 299 14.33 15.91 5.27
CA ARG A 299 13.57 15.72 6.48
C ARG A 299 14.13 16.56 7.63
N ASP A 300 15.42 16.43 7.93
CA ASP A 300 16.05 17.12 9.06
C ASP A 300 16.00 18.63 8.91
N LYS A 301 16.12 19.15 7.68
CA LYS A 301 16.00 20.57 7.40
C LYS A 301 14.59 21.12 7.64
N ALA A 302 13.56 20.38 7.28
CA ALA A 302 12.17 20.84 7.30
C ALA A 302 11.40 20.42 8.56
N LEU A 303 11.67 19.25 9.09
CA LEU A 303 10.87 18.60 10.13
C LEU A 303 11.63 18.30 11.43
N GLY A 304 12.97 18.38 11.41
CA GLY A 304 13.83 18.05 12.56
C GLY A 304 13.56 16.63 13.06
N ASP A 305 13.33 16.48 14.36
CA ASP A 305 13.10 15.18 15.02
C ASP A 305 11.67 14.64 14.89
N LYS A 306 10.83 15.27 14.07
CA LYS A 306 9.45 14.84 13.89
C LYS A 306 9.36 13.46 13.24
N LEU A 307 8.40 12.67 13.70
CA LEU A 307 8.14 11.31 13.22
C LEU A 307 7.37 11.32 11.88
N LEU A 308 7.89 12.02 10.89
CA LEU A 308 7.31 12.21 9.57
C LEU A 308 8.43 12.44 8.55
N PHE A 309 8.36 11.81 7.39
CA PHE A 309 9.46 11.86 6.41
C PHE A 309 9.37 12.99 5.39
N SER A 310 8.17 13.29 4.86
CA SER A 310 8.05 14.23 3.76
C SER A 310 8.22 15.67 4.20
N SER A 311 9.00 16.41 3.43
CA SER A 311 9.14 17.87 3.54
C SER A 311 8.63 18.62 2.30
N GLU A 312 7.98 17.93 1.36
CA GLU A 312 7.59 18.48 0.06
C GLU A 312 6.21 19.13 0.07
N ASP A 313 5.25 18.54 0.80
CA ASP A 313 3.88 19.06 0.84
C ASP A 313 3.63 19.97 2.04
N LEU A 314 3.01 21.12 1.78
CA LEU A 314 2.72 22.12 2.81
C LEU A 314 1.79 21.59 3.91
N LEU A 315 0.88 20.64 3.59
CA LEU A 315 -0.01 20.04 4.59
C LEU A 315 0.80 19.19 5.56
N ASP A 316 1.72 18.38 5.06
CA ASP A 316 2.56 17.50 5.86
C ASP A 316 3.50 18.34 6.77
N ILE A 317 4.13 19.37 6.19
CA ILE A 317 4.98 20.32 6.93
C ILE A 317 4.16 21.03 8.03
N LYS A 318 2.93 21.46 7.74
CA LYS A 318 2.09 22.14 8.73
C LYS A 318 1.64 21.21 9.84
N ILE A 319 1.27 19.95 9.53
CA ILE A 319 0.95 18.93 10.54
C ILE A 319 2.15 18.71 11.47
N ALA A 320 3.37 18.65 10.94
CA ALA A 320 4.56 18.46 11.76
C ALA A 320 4.96 19.70 12.56
N SER A 321 4.73 20.91 12.04
CA SER A 321 5.20 22.17 12.66
C SER A 321 4.20 22.82 13.62
N ASP A 322 2.91 22.56 13.47
CA ASP A 322 1.87 23.08 14.37
C ASP A 322 1.76 22.18 15.60
N PRO A 323 1.99 22.67 16.83
CA PRO A 323 2.03 21.84 18.03
C PRO A 323 0.73 21.05 18.28
N TYR A 324 -0.43 21.65 17.99
CA TYR A 324 -1.72 21.01 18.19
C TYR A 324 -1.94 19.88 17.19
N LEU A 325 -1.72 20.15 15.89
CA LEU A 325 -1.85 19.12 14.83
C LEU A 325 -0.85 17.99 15.03
N TYR A 326 0.38 18.30 15.44
CA TYR A 326 1.39 17.29 15.69
C TYR A 326 1.03 16.40 16.88
N SER A 327 0.44 16.95 17.94
CA SER A 327 -0.07 16.16 19.07
C SER A 327 -1.16 15.17 18.59
N LEU A 328 -2.13 15.63 17.80
CA LEU A 328 -3.16 14.77 17.21
C LEU A 328 -2.56 13.70 16.27
N TYR A 329 -1.55 14.09 15.50
CA TYR A 329 -0.82 13.14 14.65
C TYR A 329 -0.16 12.03 15.46
N LEU A 330 0.48 12.35 16.60
CA LEU A 330 1.11 11.34 17.46
C LEU A 330 0.07 10.38 18.07
N ASP A 331 -1.13 10.87 18.40
CA ASP A 331 -2.24 10.02 18.84
C ASP A 331 -2.69 9.06 17.71
N ARG A 332 -2.83 9.56 16.49
CA ARG A 332 -3.15 8.71 15.31
C ARG A 332 -2.02 7.73 15.02
N PHE A 333 -0.75 8.12 15.23
CA PHE A 333 0.38 7.20 15.07
C PHE A 333 0.33 6.07 16.10
N ARG A 334 0.03 6.38 17.36
CA ARG A 334 -0.19 5.36 18.39
C ARG A 334 -1.29 4.37 17.99
N GLU A 335 -2.43 4.86 17.52
CA GLU A 335 -3.53 4.01 17.03
C GLU A 335 -3.09 3.08 15.88
N VAL A 336 -2.29 3.57 14.94
CA VAL A 336 -1.72 2.76 13.85
C VAL A 336 -0.83 1.65 14.40
N LEU A 337 0.08 1.98 15.34
CA LEU A 337 0.99 1.00 15.94
C LEU A 337 0.26 -0.04 16.79
N GLU A 338 -0.80 0.35 17.51
CA GLU A 338 -1.63 -0.55 18.31
C GLU A 338 -2.49 -1.46 17.42
N THR A 339 -3.02 -0.93 16.31
CA THR A 339 -3.81 -1.72 15.35
C THR A 339 -2.94 -2.73 14.62
N LEU A 340 -1.75 -2.35 14.18
CA LEU A 340 -0.79 -3.23 13.52
C LEU A 340 0.00 -4.04 14.55
N THR A 341 -0.66 -4.99 15.20
CA THR A 341 -0.03 -5.90 16.16
C THR A 341 1.03 -6.78 15.45
N LEU A 342 1.97 -7.30 16.22
CA LEU A 342 2.99 -8.22 15.71
C LEU A 342 2.38 -9.47 15.07
N VAL A 343 1.27 -9.96 15.60
CA VAL A 343 0.51 -11.08 15.03
C VAL A 343 0.00 -10.73 13.62
N ARG A 344 -0.59 -9.55 13.44
CA ARG A 344 -1.09 -9.10 12.13
C ARG A 344 0.04 -8.91 11.14
N ILE A 345 1.12 -8.24 11.56
CA ILE A 345 2.31 -8.04 10.70
C ILE A 345 2.89 -9.38 10.27
N LYS A 346 3.06 -10.33 11.21
CA LYS A 346 3.52 -11.69 10.92
C LYS A 346 2.64 -12.37 9.88
N HIS A 347 1.32 -12.34 10.10
CA HIS A 347 0.35 -12.96 9.18
C HIS A 347 0.42 -12.36 7.77
N ILE A 348 0.53 -11.02 7.65
CA ILE A 348 0.69 -10.34 6.36
C ILE A 348 1.96 -10.83 5.63
N ILE A 349 3.09 -10.90 6.34
CA ILE A 349 4.37 -11.35 5.74
C ILE A 349 4.29 -12.81 5.30
N GLU A 350 3.74 -13.70 6.12
CA GLU A 350 3.59 -15.12 5.81
C GLU A 350 2.61 -15.36 4.65
N ASN A 351 1.51 -14.59 4.59
CA ASN A 351 0.57 -14.66 3.46
C ASN A 351 1.20 -14.15 2.17
N THR A 352 1.95 -13.04 2.21
CA THR A 352 2.68 -12.54 1.03
C THR A 352 3.67 -13.57 0.49
N TYR A 353 4.36 -14.28 1.39
CA TYR A 353 5.21 -15.41 0.98
C TYR A 353 4.40 -16.50 0.29
N ALA A 354 3.32 -16.95 0.93
CA ALA A 354 2.48 -18.03 0.39
C ALA A 354 1.85 -17.68 -0.97
N GLU A 355 1.54 -16.41 -1.22
CA GLU A 355 1.04 -15.91 -2.51
C GLU A 355 2.13 -15.90 -3.59
N LEU A 356 3.36 -15.56 -3.24
CA LEU A 356 4.47 -15.50 -4.19
C LEU A 356 5.11 -16.87 -4.45
N LEU A 357 4.99 -17.81 -3.52
CA LEU A 357 5.62 -19.11 -3.60
C LEU A 357 5.37 -19.87 -4.93
N PRO A 358 4.13 -19.94 -5.49
CA PRO A 358 3.88 -20.60 -6.75
C PRO A 358 4.67 -20.03 -7.93
N TYR A 359 4.82 -18.70 -7.95
CA TYR A 359 5.56 -17.98 -9.00
C TYR A 359 7.08 -18.20 -8.88
N TYR A 360 7.59 -18.19 -7.65
CA TYR A 360 9.00 -18.40 -7.37
C TYR A 360 9.42 -19.85 -7.55
N SER A 361 8.47 -20.77 -7.47
CA SER A 361 8.70 -22.21 -7.70
C SER A 361 8.70 -22.60 -9.18
N ASP A 362 8.24 -21.70 -10.07
CA ASP A 362 8.24 -21.92 -11.52
C ASP A 362 9.43 -21.22 -12.19
N PRO A 363 10.43 -21.99 -12.69
CA PRO A 363 11.61 -21.38 -13.35
C PRO A 363 11.26 -20.56 -14.60
N GLU A 364 10.16 -20.85 -15.32
CA GLU A 364 9.76 -20.08 -16.50
C GLU A 364 9.26 -18.70 -16.11
N ILE A 365 8.61 -18.57 -14.94
CA ILE A 365 8.09 -17.31 -14.43
C ILE A 365 9.22 -16.45 -13.84
N ILE A 366 10.00 -17.02 -12.92
CA ILE A 366 10.97 -16.25 -12.14
C ILE A 366 12.20 -15.82 -12.95
N VAL A 367 12.53 -16.53 -14.05
CA VAL A 367 13.66 -16.18 -14.90
C VAL A 367 13.61 -14.74 -15.41
N ASN A 368 12.42 -14.16 -15.53
CA ASN A 368 12.21 -12.81 -16.01
C ASN A 368 12.56 -11.73 -14.97
N ALA A 369 12.74 -12.08 -13.71
CA ALA A 369 13.23 -11.18 -12.66
C ALA A 369 14.60 -10.58 -12.98
N ARG A 370 15.40 -11.23 -13.85
CA ARG A 370 16.69 -10.71 -14.34
C ARG A 370 16.60 -9.37 -15.08
N TYR A 371 15.41 -9.01 -15.58
CA TYR A 371 15.17 -7.75 -16.28
C TYR A 371 14.74 -6.61 -15.36
N ASP A 372 14.56 -6.89 -14.07
CA ASP A 372 14.16 -5.94 -13.06
C ASP A 372 15.38 -5.42 -12.27
N ASN A 373 15.16 -4.56 -11.30
CA ASN A 373 16.24 -4.04 -10.44
C ASN A 373 16.85 -5.08 -9.48
N PHE A 374 16.38 -6.33 -9.54
CA PHE A 374 16.86 -7.45 -8.74
C PHE A 374 16.93 -8.70 -9.61
N ASN A 375 18.11 -9.14 -9.91
CA ASN A 375 18.37 -10.29 -10.79
C ASN A 375 18.73 -11.57 -10.04
N ASP A 376 18.70 -11.53 -8.70
CA ASP A 376 19.01 -12.63 -7.79
C ASP A 376 17.74 -13.26 -7.16
N ALA A 377 16.57 -13.03 -7.78
CA ALA A 377 15.30 -13.53 -7.27
C ALA A 377 15.28 -15.06 -7.19
N SER A 378 15.08 -15.56 -5.99
CA SER A 378 14.95 -16.97 -5.64
C SER A 378 14.10 -17.11 -4.37
N LEU A 379 13.62 -18.30 -4.05
CA LEU A 379 12.92 -18.54 -2.80
C LEU A 379 13.76 -18.10 -1.59
N GLY A 380 15.03 -18.45 -1.54
CA GLY A 380 15.91 -18.07 -0.43
C GLY A 380 16.10 -16.57 -0.29
N THR A 381 16.21 -15.82 -1.41
CA THR A 381 16.28 -14.35 -1.35
C THR A 381 14.96 -13.71 -0.94
N LEU A 382 13.82 -14.27 -1.35
CA LEU A 382 12.49 -13.84 -0.91
C LEU A 382 12.31 -14.03 0.60
N GLU A 383 12.57 -15.24 1.12
CA GLU A 383 12.49 -15.55 2.55
C GLU A 383 13.39 -14.63 3.40
N PHE A 384 14.63 -14.45 2.96
CA PHE A 384 15.57 -13.55 3.63
C PHE A 384 15.06 -12.11 3.65
N TYR A 385 14.52 -11.61 2.53
CA TYR A 385 14.04 -10.25 2.43
C TYR A 385 12.78 -10.01 3.26
N LEU A 386 11.82 -10.93 3.20
CA LEU A 386 10.61 -10.89 4.03
C LEU A 386 10.95 -10.93 5.53
N SER A 387 11.92 -11.76 5.92
CA SER A 387 12.41 -11.79 7.30
C SER A 387 13.01 -10.46 7.73
N ARG A 388 13.77 -9.80 6.86
CA ARG A 388 14.29 -8.44 7.13
C ARG A 388 13.18 -7.40 7.28
N ILE A 389 12.15 -7.43 6.42
CA ILE A 389 10.99 -6.53 6.54
C ILE A 389 10.28 -6.76 7.87
N TYR A 390 10.07 -8.01 8.25
CA TYR A 390 9.44 -8.34 9.52
C TYR A 390 10.23 -7.78 10.71
N ILE A 391 11.54 -8.01 10.75
CA ILE A 391 12.42 -7.49 11.80
C ILE A 391 12.39 -5.96 11.86
N LEU A 392 12.40 -5.30 10.69
CA LEU A 392 12.31 -3.84 10.61
C LEU A 392 10.99 -3.33 11.19
N LEU A 393 9.87 -3.89 10.76
CA LEU A 393 8.53 -3.51 11.26
C LEU A 393 8.38 -3.80 12.75
N TYR A 394 8.88 -4.94 13.22
CA TYR A 394 8.91 -5.29 14.63
C TYR A 394 9.67 -4.23 15.45
N ALA A 395 10.92 -4.00 15.10
CA ALA A 395 11.79 -3.08 15.83
C ALA A 395 11.28 -1.63 15.77
N SER A 396 10.79 -1.17 14.61
CA SER A 396 10.25 0.17 14.44
C SER A 396 8.97 0.37 15.26
N ARG A 397 8.04 -0.59 15.19
CA ARG A 397 6.79 -0.52 15.95
C ARG A 397 7.04 -0.42 17.45
N ASP A 398 7.81 -1.34 18.00
CA ASP A 398 8.08 -1.37 19.44
C ASP A 398 8.92 -0.17 19.90
N GLY A 399 9.89 0.25 19.08
CA GLY A 399 10.68 1.45 19.33
C GLY A 399 9.84 2.72 19.37
N TYR A 400 8.92 2.89 18.41
CA TYR A 400 8.04 4.07 18.38
C TYR A 400 7.00 4.05 19.50
N LEU A 401 6.41 2.91 19.86
CA LEU A 401 5.51 2.81 21.00
C LEU A 401 6.21 3.23 22.29
N ASN A 402 7.40 2.71 22.55
CA ASN A 402 8.21 3.08 23.71
C ASN A 402 8.56 4.59 23.71
N THR A 403 8.79 5.17 22.55
CA THR A 403 9.08 6.61 22.42
C THR A 403 7.84 7.44 22.74
N LEU A 404 6.69 7.09 22.21
CA LEU A 404 5.42 7.78 22.46
C LEU A 404 4.93 7.66 23.90
N GLU A 405 5.26 6.54 24.59
CA GLU A 405 4.95 6.37 26.02
C GLU A 405 5.82 7.25 26.92
N LYS A 406 7.11 7.39 26.60
CA LYS A 406 8.04 8.20 27.38
C LYS A 406 7.87 9.70 27.16
N HIS A 407 7.37 10.09 26.02
CA HIS A 407 7.24 11.47 25.58
C HIS A 407 5.85 11.72 24.99
N PRO A 408 4.78 11.76 25.81
CA PRO A 408 3.41 11.89 25.33
C PRO A 408 3.08 13.22 24.63
N GLY A 409 4.05 14.12 24.49
CA GLY A 409 3.89 15.45 23.87
C GLY A 409 5.05 15.86 22.93
N LEU A 410 5.81 14.89 22.41
CA LEU A 410 6.95 15.13 21.50
C LEU A 410 6.74 16.22 20.47
#